data_8527757463a689987f17a7809dfce1c8
#
_entry.id   8527757463a689987f17a7809dfce1c8
#
_cell.length_a   1.000
_cell.length_b   1.000
_cell.length_c   1.000
_cell.angle_alpha   90.00
_cell.angle_beta   90.00
_cell.angle_gamma   90.00
#
_symmetry.space_group_name_H-M   'P 1'
#
loop_
_entity.id
_entity.type
_entity.pdbx_description
1 polymer ?
#
loop_
_entity_poly.entity_id
_entity_poly.type
_entity_poly.pdbx_seq_one_letter_code
_entity_poly.pdbx_strand_id
1 'polypeptide(L)'
;MHAGVANAQGVTLRVGDQNYYNVRASMEASGALEGANYQVEWKHFQSAAPVAEGLNAGALDLGFLGDSGFLFLAAKGAPVKLIAVSRQNPDTIALLVPKDSPVKSIQDLKGKKVAYWPGAWSQQLTLRVLEKAGLPTNYVQFVKLMPVDAAVALPNGAIDAFPVWEPYISQQVVHNGARPIITARDLMPGLSSVAAYAPSVTAKHAVIADFLARLQKARAWVESHKEVYADQWAKKAGLDRDVARHWIGQAGMTVDAVDKQAVADYQGTSDFLTQTGALPNRFDVSKIVDTSFNTVLEAKGQTTRQSASR
;
A
#
# COMPACT_ATOMS: atom_id res chain seq x y z
N MET A 1 -35.54 25.56 -4.89
CA MET A 1 -35.25 24.26 -5.54
C MET A 1 -34.54 23.40 -4.51
N HIS A 2 -35.27 22.41 -3.95
CA HIS A 2 -34.66 21.44 -3.00
C HIS A 2 -33.95 20.40 -3.83
N ALA A 3 -32.62 20.43 -3.81
CA ALA A 3 -31.85 19.31 -4.36
C ALA A 3 -32.13 18.09 -3.46
N GLY A 4 -32.81 17.10 -4.01
CA GLY A 4 -33.14 15.87 -3.34
C GLY A 4 -31.85 15.16 -2.93
N VAL A 5 -31.65 14.97 -1.63
CA VAL A 5 -30.66 14.04 -1.09
C VAL A 5 -31.10 12.65 -1.55
N ALA A 6 -30.46 12.12 -2.58
CA ALA A 6 -30.70 10.74 -3.04
C ALA A 6 -30.44 9.82 -1.84
N ASN A 7 -31.49 9.09 -1.46
CA ASN A 7 -31.48 8.17 -0.34
C ASN A 7 -30.50 7.03 -0.69
N ALA A 8 -29.30 7.03 -0.11
CA ALA A 8 -28.24 6.05 -0.38
C ALA A 8 -28.51 4.67 0.30
N GLN A 9 -29.69 4.48 0.87
CA GLN A 9 -30.13 3.16 1.38
C GLN A 9 -30.19 2.17 0.22
N GLY A 10 -29.31 1.15 0.26
CA GLY A 10 -29.21 0.11 -0.75
C GLY A 10 -27.99 0.19 -1.65
N VAL A 11 -27.13 1.22 -1.57
CA VAL A 11 -25.88 1.27 -2.32
C VAL A 11 -24.85 0.35 -1.68
N THR A 12 -24.28 -0.56 -2.47
CA THR A 12 -23.16 -1.41 -2.05
C THR A 12 -21.86 -0.86 -2.65
N LEU A 13 -20.88 -0.63 -1.79
CA LEU A 13 -19.51 -0.28 -2.17
C LEU A 13 -18.63 -1.52 -2.09
N ARG A 14 -18.12 -2.00 -3.22
CA ARG A 14 -17.27 -3.19 -3.33
C ARG A 14 -15.81 -2.78 -3.17
N VAL A 15 -15.19 -3.20 -2.07
CA VAL A 15 -13.84 -2.75 -1.67
C VAL A 15 -12.87 -3.93 -1.65
N GLY A 16 -11.82 -3.85 -2.47
CA GLY A 16 -10.71 -4.78 -2.46
C GLY A 16 -9.71 -4.44 -1.36
N ASP A 17 -9.59 -5.32 -0.37
CA ASP A 17 -8.63 -5.20 0.73
C ASP A 17 -7.55 -6.29 0.63
N GLN A 18 -6.35 -5.96 1.06
CA GLN A 18 -5.20 -6.86 1.13
C GLN A 18 -4.45 -6.70 2.46
N ASN A 19 -3.25 -7.26 2.57
CA ASN A 19 -2.44 -7.17 3.77
C ASN A 19 -3.20 -7.58 5.04
N TYR A 20 -3.80 -8.78 4.98
CA TYR A 20 -4.52 -9.36 6.11
C TYR A 20 -5.68 -8.48 6.62
N TYR A 21 -6.50 -7.96 5.70
CA TYR A 21 -7.68 -7.15 6.00
C TYR A 21 -7.38 -5.81 6.69
N ASN A 22 -6.23 -5.22 6.46
CA ASN A 22 -5.79 -4.04 7.21
C ASN A 22 -6.75 -2.83 7.12
N VAL A 23 -7.34 -2.57 5.95
CA VAL A 23 -8.30 -1.47 5.79
C VAL A 23 -9.59 -1.79 6.53
N ARG A 24 -10.17 -2.96 6.25
CA ARG A 24 -11.39 -3.44 6.89
C ARG A 24 -11.24 -3.48 8.42
N ALA A 25 -10.16 -4.05 8.91
CA ALA A 25 -9.92 -4.18 10.34
C ALA A 25 -9.86 -2.81 11.04
N SER A 26 -9.21 -1.81 10.45
CA SER A 26 -9.14 -0.47 11.02
C SER A 26 -10.51 0.23 11.07
N MET A 27 -11.35 0.05 10.05
CA MET A 27 -12.68 0.63 10.02
C MET A 27 -13.65 -0.05 10.99
N GLU A 28 -13.55 -1.37 11.13
CA GLU A 28 -14.37 -2.13 12.10
C GLU A 28 -13.93 -1.85 13.54
N ALA A 29 -12.62 -1.85 13.82
CA ALA A 29 -12.10 -1.62 15.16
C ALA A 29 -12.42 -0.21 15.70
N SER A 30 -12.44 0.77 14.82
CA SER A 30 -12.76 2.17 15.16
C SER A 30 -14.26 2.48 15.19
N GLY A 31 -15.13 1.55 14.78
CA GLY A 31 -16.56 1.81 14.58
C GLY A 31 -16.84 2.82 13.45
N ALA A 32 -15.88 3.06 12.54
CA ALA A 32 -15.98 4.13 11.55
C ALA A 32 -17.15 3.98 10.57
N LEU A 33 -17.68 2.76 10.37
CA LEU A 33 -18.83 2.50 9.50
C LEU A 33 -20.17 2.60 10.21
N GLU A 34 -20.21 2.84 11.52
CA GLU A 34 -21.47 3.04 12.23
C GLU A 34 -22.23 4.24 11.69
N GLY A 35 -23.53 4.07 11.45
CA GLY A 35 -24.39 5.11 10.87
C GLY A 35 -24.13 5.41 9.39
N ALA A 36 -23.34 4.60 8.67
CA ALA A 36 -23.23 4.68 7.22
C ALA A 36 -24.59 4.28 6.58
N ASN A 37 -25.02 5.02 5.56
CA ASN A 37 -26.27 4.76 4.84
C ASN A 37 -26.06 3.87 3.58
N TYR A 38 -24.96 3.14 3.51
CA TYR A 38 -24.59 2.18 2.46
C TYR A 38 -23.95 0.95 3.09
N GLN A 39 -23.81 -0.11 2.30
CA GLN A 39 -23.12 -1.33 2.70
C GLN A 39 -21.73 -1.39 2.06
N VAL A 40 -20.76 -1.96 2.79
CA VAL A 40 -19.43 -2.26 2.25
C VAL A 40 -19.29 -3.75 2.07
N GLU A 41 -19.14 -4.18 0.81
CA GLU A 41 -18.77 -5.54 0.47
C GLU A 41 -17.26 -5.66 0.39
N TRP A 42 -16.66 -6.27 1.41
CA TRP A 42 -15.23 -6.49 1.49
C TRP A 42 -14.80 -7.73 0.72
N LYS A 43 -13.86 -7.55 -0.20
CA LYS A 43 -13.19 -8.65 -0.89
C LYS A 43 -11.71 -8.66 -0.49
N HIS A 44 -11.27 -9.77 0.10
CA HIS A 44 -9.89 -9.93 0.53
C HIS A 44 -9.05 -10.61 -0.55
N PHE A 45 -7.84 -10.08 -0.74
CA PHE A 45 -6.84 -10.59 -1.67
C PHE A 45 -5.48 -10.71 -1.00
N GLN A 46 -4.67 -11.67 -1.44
CA GLN A 46 -3.34 -11.89 -0.88
C GLN A 46 -2.27 -10.93 -1.45
N SER A 47 -2.57 -10.24 -2.54
CA SER A 47 -1.63 -9.33 -3.20
C SER A 47 -2.35 -8.27 -4.03
N ALA A 48 -1.58 -7.30 -4.52
CA ALA A 48 -2.10 -6.21 -5.36
C ALA A 48 -2.62 -6.68 -6.74
N ALA A 49 -2.06 -7.76 -7.31
CA ALA A 49 -2.42 -8.17 -8.67
C ALA A 49 -3.92 -8.54 -8.81
N PRO A 50 -4.52 -9.40 -7.97
CA PRO A 50 -5.95 -9.69 -8.08
C PRO A 50 -6.85 -8.49 -7.71
N VAL A 51 -6.39 -7.56 -6.86
CA VAL A 51 -7.09 -6.27 -6.65
C VAL A 51 -7.12 -5.47 -7.95
N ALA A 52 -5.98 -5.38 -8.64
CA ALA A 52 -5.86 -4.70 -9.93
C ALA A 52 -6.79 -5.32 -11.00
N GLU A 53 -6.85 -6.65 -11.06
CA GLU A 53 -7.77 -7.37 -11.98
C GLU A 53 -9.22 -7.06 -11.64
N GLY A 54 -9.60 -7.07 -10.36
CA GLY A 54 -10.95 -6.75 -9.91
C GLY A 54 -11.36 -5.30 -10.25
N LEU A 55 -10.44 -4.34 -10.12
CA LEU A 55 -10.67 -2.95 -10.55
C LEU A 55 -10.79 -2.84 -12.07
N ASN A 56 -9.90 -3.49 -12.82
CA ASN A 56 -9.93 -3.46 -14.29
C ASN A 56 -11.24 -4.04 -14.85
N ALA A 57 -11.74 -5.10 -14.23
CA ALA A 57 -13.00 -5.77 -14.62
C ALA A 57 -14.26 -5.05 -14.10
N GLY A 58 -14.14 -3.98 -13.29
CA GLY A 58 -15.29 -3.34 -12.62
C GLY A 58 -15.96 -4.21 -11.56
N ALA A 59 -15.31 -5.28 -11.12
CA ALA A 59 -15.77 -6.13 -10.02
C ALA A 59 -15.57 -5.48 -8.64
N LEU A 60 -14.68 -4.50 -8.55
CA LEU A 60 -14.44 -3.65 -7.40
C LEU A 60 -14.76 -2.21 -7.76
N ASP A 61 -15.25 -1.45 -6.77
CA ASP A 61 -15.41 0.00 -6.86
C ASP A 61 -14.16 0.73 -6.37
N LEU A 62 -13.55 0.20 -5.29
CA LEU A 62 -12.30 0.69 -4.69
C LEU A 62 -11.33 -0.46 -4.48
N GLY A 63 -10.03 -0.13 -4.50
CA GLY A 63 -8.96 -1.05 -4.15
C GLY A 63 -7.73 -0.31 -3.63
N PHE A 64 -6.97 -1.01 -2.78
CA PHE A 64 -5.75 -0.48 -2.17
C PHE A 64 -4.54 -1.17 -2.78
N LEU A 65 -3.63 -0.40 -3.37
CA LEU A 65 -2.46 -0.88 -4.11
C LEU A 65 -1.24 -0.02 -3.73
N GLY A 66 -0.04 -0.60 -3.70
CA GLY A 66 1.18 0.20 -3.72
C GLY A 66 1.24 1.06 -4.99
N ASP A 67 2.00 2.15 -4.95
CA ASP A 67 2.14 3.09 -6.07
C ASP A 67 2.57 2.38 -7.37
N SER A 68 3.59 1.53 -7.31
CA SER A 68 4.02 0.75 -8.48
C SER A 68 2.91 -0.15 -9.02
N GLY A 69 2.18 -0.88 -8.17
CA GLY A 69 1.07 -1.74 -8.58
C GLY A 69 -0.05 -0.98 -9.29
N PHE A 70 -0.40 0.20 -8.79
CA PHE A 70 -1.37 1.09 -9.43
C PHE A 70 -0.87 1.60 -10.79
N LEU A 71 0.40 2.02 -10.87
CA LEU A 71 1.00 2.49 -12.12
C LEU A 71 1.04 1.41 -13.19
N PHE A 72 1.36 0.15 -12.82
CA PHE A 72 1.29 -0.98 -13.75
C PHE A 72 -0.14 -1.23 -14.27
N LEU A 73 -1.14 -1.07 -13.42
CA LEU A 73 -2.54 -1.20 -13.80
C LEU A 73 -2.94 -0.08 -14.77
N ALA A 74 -2.63 1.16 -14.44
CA ALA A 74 -2.94 2.33 -15.26
C ALA A 74 -2.22 2.31 -16.62
N ALA A 75 -0.95 1.88 -16.65
CA ALA A 75 -0.16 1.75 -17.89
C ALA A 75 -0.76 0.75 -18.88
N LYS A 76 -1.56 -0.20 -18.42
CA LYS A 76 -2.33 -1.14 -19.27
C LYS A 76 -3.64 -0.55 -19.79
N GLY A 77 -3.92 0.72 -19.51
CA GLY A 77 -5.16 1.38 -19.93
C GLY A 77 -6.41 1.00 -19.10
N ALA A 78 -6.22 0.45 -17.92
CA ALA A 78 -7.35 0.12 -17.05
C ALA A 78 -8.15 1.39 -16.68
N PRO A 79 -9.49 1.29 -16.60
CA PRO A 79 -10.36 2.43 -16.31
C PRO A 79 -10.37 2.74 -14.80
N VAL A 80 -9.24 3.23 -14.31
CA VAL A 80 -9.03 3.52 -12.89
C VAL A 80 -8.57 4.96 -12.65
N LYS A 81 -8.89 5.47 -11.46
CA LYS A 81 -8.46 6.78 -10.97
C LYS A 81 -7.79 6.65 -9.60
N LEU A 82 -6.72 7.43 -9.39
CA LEU A 82 -6.14 7.69 -8.07
C LEU A 82 -7.00 8.76 -7.39
N ILE A 83 -7.69 8.41 -6.32
CA ILE A 83 -8.65 9.30 -5.64
C ILE A 83 -8.20 9.75 -4.24
N ALA A 84 -7.27 9.02 -3.65
CA ALA A 84 -6.60 9.38 -2.41
C ALA A 84 -5.26 8.63 -2.32
N VAL A 85 -4.38 9.08 -1.45
CA VAL A 85 -3.11 8.40 -1.15
C VAL A 85 -3.09 7.97 0.31
N SER A 86 -2.52 6.81 0.58
CA SER A 86 -2.19 6.38 1.93
C SER A 86 -0.68 6.47 2.08
N ARG A 87 -0.23 7.25 3.06
CA ARG A 87 1.19 7.34 3.43
C ARG A 87 1.47 6.39 4.58
N GLN A 88 2.65 5.82 4.61
CA GLN A 88 3.12 5.00 5.70
C GLN A 88 4.60 5.28 5.98
N ASN A 89 5.07 4.85 7.13
CA ASN A 89 6.49 4.92 7.45
C ASN A 89 7.30 4.15 6.38
N PRO A 90 8.26 4.78 5.67
CA PRO A 90 9.05 4.09 4.66
C PRO A 90 9.84 2.88 5.18
N ASP A 91 10.11 2.80 6.48
CA ASP A 91 10.79 1.65 7.08
C ASP A 91 9.92 0.38 7.10
N THR A 92 8.63 0.50 6.80
CA THR A 92 7.70 -0.63 6.61
C THR A 92 7.80 -1.28 5.23
N ILE A 93 8.78 -0.90 4.44
CA ILE A 93 9.20 -1.54 3.19
C ILE A 93 10.72 -1.74 3.31
N ALA A 94 11.19 -2.97 3.28
CA ALA A 94 12.60 -3.28 3.54
C ALA A 94 13.11 -4.46 2.73
N LEU A 95 14.42 -4.51 2.53
CA LEU A 95 15.16 -5.66 2.04
C LEU A 95 15.70 -6.44 3.23
N LEU A 96 15.20 -7.65 3.39
CA LEU A 96 15.54 -8.56 4.48
C LEU A 96 16.59 -9.57 4.04
N VAL A 97 17.43 -9.98 4.98
CA VAL A 97 18.34 -11.11 4.86
C VAL A 97 18.16 -12.06 6.04
N PRO A 98 18.53 -13.34 5.94
CA PRO A 98 18.49 -14.27 7.06
C PRO A 98 19.31 -13.76 8.26
N LYS A 99 18.94 -14.18 9.48
CA LYS A 99 19.57 -13.80 10.75
C LYS A 99 21.11 -13.87 10.69
N ASP A 100 21.62 -14.99 10.23
CA ASP A 100 23.07 -15.29 10.23
C ASP A 100 23.75 -14.99 8.88
N SER A 101 23.05 -14.29 7.97
CA SER A 101 23.60 -13.88 6.68
C SER A 101 24.79 -12.94 6.85
N PRO A 102 25.90 -13.14 6.13
CA PRO A 102 27.03 -12.22 6.12
C PRO A 102 26.72 -10.91 5.37
N VAL A 103 25.61 -10.87 4.62
CA VAL A 103 25.19 -9.69 3.82
C VAL A 103 24.84 -8.54 4.75
N LYS A 104 25.45 -7.37 4.50
CA LYS A 104 25.25 -6.13 5.26
C LYS A 104 24.83 -4.97 4.36
N SER A 105 25.05 -5.07 3.06
CA SER A 105 24.81 -3.99 2.09
C SER A 105 24.40 -4.58 0.74
N ILE A 106 24.02 -3.69 -0.21
CA ILE A 106 23.68 -4.09 -1.57
C ILE A 106 24.90 -4.66 -2.31
N GLN A 107 26.13 -4.22 -1.97
CA GLN A 107 27.37 -4.69 -2.59
C GLN A 107 27.60 -6.17 -2.31
N ASP A 108 27.17 -6.66 -1.15
CA ASP A 108 27.32 -8.06 -0.76
C ASP A 108 26.32 -8.99 -1.50
N LEU A 109 25.35 -8.41 -2.22
CA LEU A 109 24.36 -9.16 -2.99
C LEU A 109 24.78 -9.48 -4.43
N LYS A 110 26.06 -9.25 -4.81
CA LYS A 110 26.55 -9.58 -6.15
C LYS A 110 26.30 -11.07 -6.48
N GLY A 111 25.51 -11.31 -7.54
CA GLY A 111 25.16 -12.65 -7.99
C GLY A 111 24.25 -13.44 -7.04
N LYS A 112 23.75 -12.84 -5.99
CA LYS A 112 22.86 -13.43 -5.00
C LYS A 112 21.41 -13.45 -5.48
N LYS A 113 20.64 -14.41 -4.98
CA LYS A 113 19.22 -14.60 -5.29
C LYS A 113 18.36 -13.64 -4.48
N VAL A 114 17.73 -12.71 -5.16
CA VAL A 114 16.83 -11.71 -4.57
C VAL A 114 15.41 -11.95 -5.05
N ALA A 115 14.48 -12.20 -4.12
CA ALA A 115 13.09 -12.39 -4.48
C ALA A 115 12.47 -11.10 -5.01
N TYR A 116 11.53 -11.21 -5.95
CA TYR A 116 10.73 -10.08 -6.41
C TYR A 116 9.38 -10.55 -6.92
N TRP A 117 8.42 -9.63 -6.95
CA TRP A 117 7.18 -9.80 -7.68
C TRP A 117 7.01 -8.66 -8.68
N PRO A 118 6.71 -8.94 -9.97
CA PRO A 118 6.57 -7.90 -10.99
C PRO A 118 5.50 -6.88 -10.61
N GLY A 119 5.85 -5.59 -10.72
CA GLY A 119 4.95 -4.49 -10.39
C GLY A 119 4.70 -4.26 -8.89
N ALA A 120 5.42 -4.95 -8.00
CA ALA A 120 5.33 -4.74 -6.57
C ALA A 120 6.50 -3.90 -6.02
N TRP A 121 6.37 -3.42 -4.80
CA TRP A 121 7.44 -2.71 -4.09
C TRP A 121 8.74 -3.49 -3.95
N SER A 122 8.68 -4.83 -3.93
CA SER A 122 9.87 -5.68 -3.92
C SER A 122 10.75 -5.46 -5.14
N GLN A 123 10.15 -5.30 -6.32
CA GLN A 123 10.88 -4.95 -7.55
C GLN A 123 11.39 -3.52 -7.47
N GLN A 124 10.52 -2.57 -7.14
CA GLN A 124 10.83 -1.14 -7.10
C GLN A 124 11.97 -0.86 -6.11
N LEU A 125 11.91 -1.38 -4.88
CA LEU A 125 12.95 -1.18 -3.86
C LEU A 125 14.30 -1.69 -4.35
N THR A 126 14.36 -2.92 -4.88
CA THR A 126 15.62 -3.49 -5.36
C THR A 126 16.24 -2.65 -6.48
N LEU A 127 15.42 -2.23 -7.47
CA LEU A 127 15.88 -1.39 -8.57
C LEU A 127 16.37 -0.03 -8.09
N ARG A 128 15.66 0.61 -7.13
CA ARG A 128 16.09 1.89 -6.53
C ARG A 128 17.40 1.77 -5.77
N VAL A 129 17.59 0.69 -5.04
CA VAL A 129 18.84 0.44 -4.31
C VAL A 129 20.01 0.25 -5.26
N LEU A 130 19.83 -0.53 -6.33
CA LEU A 130 20.84 -0.75 -7.35
C LEU A 130 21.21 0.56 -8.06
N GLU A 131 20.21 1.35 -8.48
CA GLU A 131 20.41 2.67 -9.10
C GLU A 131 21.23 3.60 -8.19
N LYS A 132 20.80 3.74 -6.92
CA LYS A 132 21.49 4.62 -5.94
C LYS A 132 22.94 4.19 -5.71
N ALA A 133 23.21 2.89 -5.81
CA ALA A 133 24.57 2.34 -5.68
C ALA A 133 25.38 2.36 -7.00
N GLY A 134 24.81 2.83 -8.12
CA GLY A 134 25.45 2.81 -9.43
C GLY A 134 25.67 1.40 -9.98
N LEU A 135 24.86 0.41 -9.55
CA LEU A 135 24.97 -0.99 -9.93
C LEU A 135 23.97 -1.35 -11.03
N PRO A 136 24.34 -2.22 -11.98
CA PRO A 136 23.43 -2.63 -13.05
C PRO A 136 22.33 -3.55 -12.52
N THR A 137 21.21 -3.63 -13.22
CA THR A 137 20.06 -4.46 -12.83
C THR A 137 20.37 -5.95 -12.75
N ASN A 138 21.35 -6.43 -13.52
CA ASN A 138 21.82 -7.82 -13.46
C ASN A 138 22.87 -8.08 -12.36
N TYR A 139 23.10 -7.13 -11.46
CA TYR A 139 24.00 -7.31 -10.33
C TYR A 139 23.55 -8.41 -9.37
N VAL A 140 22.24 -8.58 -9.24
CA VAL A 140 21.59 -9.64 -8.46
C VAL A 140 20.86 -10.62 -9.39
N GLN A 141 20.60 -11.84 -8.91
CA GLN A 141 19.74 -12.80 -9.57
C GLN A 141 18.30 -12.61 -9.10
N PHE A 142 17.45 -12.04 -9.92
CA PHE A 142 16.04 -11.88 -9.61
C PHE A 142 15.30 -13.21 -9.66
N VAL A 143 14.69 -13.61 -8.53
CA VAL A 143 13.86 -14.82 -8.40
C VAL A 143 12.40 -14.42 -8.25
N LYS A 144 11.57 -14.74 -9.24
CA LYS A 144 10.15 -14.43 -9.24
C LYS A 144 9.40 -15.33 -8.25
N LEU A 145 9.01 -14.78 -7.11
CA LEU A 145 8.24 -15.45 -6.07
C LEU A 145 7.12 -14.56 -5.56
N MET A 146 5.96 -15.14 -5.26
CA MET A 146 4.95 -14.46 -4.48
C MET A 146 5.50 -14.15 -3.08
N PRO A 147 5.07 -13.07 -2.41
CA PRO A 147 5.56 -12.73 -1.08
C PRO A 147 5.42 -13.88 -0.06
N VAL A 148 4.34 -14.64 -0.12
CA VAL A 148 4.11 -15.79 0.75
C VAL A 148 5.13 -16.91 0.52
N ASP A 149 5.51 -17.17 -0.73
CA ASP A 149 6.51 -18.18 -1.09
C ASP A 149 7.92 -17.70 -0.73
N ALA A 150 8.21 -16.41 -0.96
CA ALA A 150 9.48 -15.80 -0.58
C ALA A 150 9.68 -15.79 0.95
N ALA A 151 8.62 -15.62 1.73
CA ALA A 151 8.66 -15.71 3.19
C ALA A 151 9.05 -17.10 3.71
N VAL A 152 8.75 -18.15 2.95
CA VAL A 152 9.21 -19.53 3.23
C VAL A 152 10.63 -19.75 2.68
N ALA A 153 10.94 -19.20 1.52
CA ALA A 153 12.21 -19.40 0.81
C ALA A 153 13.40 -18.76 1.56
N LEU A 154 13.20 -17.62 2.22
CA LEU A 154 14.26 -16.87 2.90
C LEU A 154 14.89 -17.69 4.07
N PRO A 155 14.14 -18.15 5.09
CA PRO A 155 14.71 -18.91 6.19
C PRO A 155 15.29 -20.28 5.76
N ASN A 156 14.80 -20.85 4.65
CA ASN A 156 15.31 -22.11 4.09
C ASN A 156 16.54 -21.94 3.19
N GLY A 157 17.04 -20.70 3.01
CA GLY A 157 18.23 -20.44 2.19
C GLY A 157 18.02 -20.61 0.68
N ALA A 158 16.79 -20.74 0.20
CA ALA A 158 16.49 -20.83 -1.24
C ALA A 158 16.67 -19.49 -1.96
N ILE A 159 16.57 -18.37 -1.22
CA ILE A 159 16.92 -17.00 -1.63
C ILE A 159 17.83 -16.36 -0.58
N ASP A 160 18.66 -15.41 -1.02
CA ASP A 160 19.61 -14.70 -0.15
C ASP A 160 19.01 -13.41 0.43
N ALA A 161 18.06 -12.80 -0.27
CA ALA A 161 17.40 -11.58 0.19
C ALA A 161 15.93 -11.51 -0.24
N PHE A 162 15.13 -10.84 0.60
CA PHE A 162 13.68 -10.70 0.43
C PHE A 162 13.26 -9.24 0.62
N PRO A 163 13.22 -8.44 -0.45
CA PRO A 163 12.61 -7.12 -0.43
C PRO A 163 11.09 -7.27 -0.34
N VAL A 164 10.50 -6.66 0.69
CA VAL A 164 9.08 -6.88 1.00
C VAL A 164 8.53 -5.73 1.87
N TRP A 165 7.25 -5.77 2.15
CA TRP A 165 6.48 -4.86 2.98
C TRP A 165 5.81 -5.59 4.14
N GLU A 166 5.20 -4.83 5.03
CA GLU A 166 4.47 -5.36 6.17
C GLU A 166 3.16 -6.12 5.75
N PRO A 167 2.74 -7.15 6.48
CA PRO A 167 3.31 -7.65 7.73
C PRO A 167 4.44 -8.70 7.55
N TYR A 168 4.88 -8.96 6.32
CA TYR A 168 5.93 -9.97 6.06
C TYR A 168 7.25 -9.62 6.73
N ILE A 169 7.60 -8.32 6.81
CA ILE A 169 8.80 -7.88 7.55
C ILE A 169 8.70 -8.33 9.01
N SER A 170 7.60 -7.95 9.67
CA SER A 170 7.37 -8.29 11.08
C SER A 170 7.34 -9.80 11.31
N GLN A 171 6.71 -10.58 10.43
CA GLN A 171 6.73 -12.04 10.51
C GLN A 171 8.15 -12.61 10.43
N GLN A 172 8.96 -12.13 9.48
CA GLN A 172 10.33 -12.62 9.31
C GLN A 172 11.24 -12.18 10.47
N VAL A 173 11.08 -10.96 10.96
CA VAL A 173 11.87 -10.44 12.10
C VAL A 173 11.53 -11.20 13.38
N VAL A 174 10.23 -11.28 13.71
CA VAL A 174 9.76 -11.88 14.97
C VAL A 174 10.00 -13.41 15.00
N HIS A 175 9.64 -14.12 13.92
CA HIS A 175 9.69 -15.59 13.93
C HIS A 175 11.06 -16.15 13.53
N ASN A 176 11.75 -15.50 12.58
CA ASN A 176 12.98 -16.04 11.99
C ASN A 176 14.23 -15.22 12.33
N GLY A 177 14.08 -14.09 13.04
CA GLY A 177 15.18 -13.20 13.35
C GLY A 177 15.81 -12.55 12.11
N ALA A 178 15.09 -12.50 10.99
CA ALA A 178 15.58 -11.86 9.77
C ALA A 178 15.95 -10.38 10.03
N ARG A 179 16.95 -9.91 9.30
CA ARG A 179 17.47 -8.54 9.50
C ARG A 179 17.12 -7.65 8.31
N PRO A 180 16.44 -6.51 8.52
CA PRO A 180 16.37 -5.48 7.51
C PRO A 180 17.76 -4.83 7.35
N ILE A 181 18.29 -4.81 6.13
CA ILE A 181 19.58 -4.18 5.83
C ILE A 181 19.43 -2.88 5.03
N ILE A 182 18.30 -2.70 4.37
CA ILE A 182 17.94 -1.50 3.61
C ILE A 182 16.44 -1.31 3.76
N THR A 183 16.00 -0.07 3.97
CA THR A 183 14.57 0.31 3.97
C THR A 183 14.26 1.24 2.79
N ALA A 184 13.00 1.50 2.54
CA ALA A 184 12.57 2.44 1.50
C ALA A 184 12.85 3.91 1.85
N ARG A 185 13.33 4.20 3.06
CA ARG A 185 13.67 5.56 3.48
C ARG A 185 14.68 6.19 2.51
N ASP A 186 14.36 7.39 2.04
CA ASP A 186 15.17 8.15 1.06
C ASP A 186 15.35 7.44 -0.32
N LEU A 187 14.54 6.43 -0.59
CA LEU A 187 14.54 5.67 -1.84
C LEU A 187 13.19 5.68 -2.55
N MET A 188 12.11 5.56 -1.78
CA MET A 188 10.76 5.47 -2.28
C MET A 188 9.82 6.29 -1.37
N PRO A 189 8.75 6.88 -1.93
CA PRO A 189 7.82 7.70 -1.13
C PRO A 189 6.96 6.89 -0.15
N GLY A 190 6.94 5.55 -0.23
CA GLY A 190 6.13 4.69 0.64
C GLY A 190 4.62 4.94 0.49
N LEU A 191 4.15 5.23 -0.73
CA LEU A 191 2.77 5.55 -1.02
C LEU A 191 1.97 4.33 -1.43
N SER A 192 0.76 4.21 -0.87
CA SER A 192 -0.29 3.34 -1.39
C SER A 192 -1.38 4.17 -2.04
N SER A 193 -1.92 3.64 -3.13
CA SER A 193 -3.03 4.24 -3.87
C SER A 193 -4.36 3.80 -3.25
N VAL A 194 -5.26 4.73 -3.04
CA VAL A 194 -6.68 4.42 -3.03
C VAL A 194 -7.17 4.59 -4.46
N ALA A 195 -7.29 3.46 -5.15
CA ALA A 195 -7.70 3.39 -6.53
C ALA A 195 -9.21 3.16 -6.65
N ALA A 196 -9.85 3.88 -7.53
CA ALA A 196 -11.27 3.70 -7.83
C ALA A 196 -11.47 3.25 -9.29
N TYR A 197 -12.44 2.38 -9.52
CA TYR A 197 -12.97 2.12 -10.86
C TYR A 197 -13.63 3.39 -11.41
N ALA A 198 -13.17 3.91 -12.53
CA ALA A 198 -13.57 5.23 -13.02
C ALA A 198 -15.10 5.43 -13.16
N PRO A 199 -15.90 4.46 -13.67
CA PRO A 199 -17.36 4.59 -13.66
C PRO A 199 -17.97 4.69 -12.27
N SER A 200 -17.38 4.03 -11.25
CA SER A 200 -17.87 4.10 -9.86
C SER A 200 -17.64 5.48 -9.24
N VAL A 201 -16.58 6.20 -9.66
CA VAL A 201 -16.32 7.58 -9.20
C VAL A 201 -17.53 8.48 -9.46
N THR A 202 -18.12 8.40 -10.65
CA THR A 202 -19.32 9.17 -11.00
C THR A 202 -20.57 8.60 -10.34
N ALA A 203 -20.79 7.29 -10.45
CA ALA A 203 -22.03 6.65 -10.01
C ALA A 203 -22.21 6.62 -8.49
N LYS A 204 -21.09 6.59 -7.71
CA LYS A 204 -21.08 6.42 -6.26
C LYS A 204 -20.31 7.54 -5.55
N HIS A 205 -20.15 8.71 -6.16
CA HIS A 205 -19.30 9.78 -5.67
C HIS A 205 -19.52 10.11 -4.18
N ALA A 206 -20.78 10.35 -3.78
CA ALA A 206 -21.11 10.70 -2.39
C ALA A 206 -20.77 9.59 -1.39
N VAL A 207 -20.99 8.32 -1.78
CA VAL A 207 -20.66 7.15 -0.95
C VAL A 207 -19.15 6.99 -0.81
N ILE A 208 -18.40 7.16 -1.90
CA ILE A 208 -16.93 7.10 -1.89
C ILE A 208 -16.36 8.23 -1.03
N ALA A 209 -16.89 9.44 -1.14
CA ALA A 209 -16.48 10.59 -0.34
C ALA A 209 -16.68 10.34 1.17
N ASP A 210 -17.85 9.84 1.57
CA ASP A 210 -18.11 9.46 2.97
C ASP A 210 -17.20 8.32 3.44
N PHE A 211 -17.02 7.29 2.61
CA PHE A 211 -16.10 6.19 2.93
C PHE A 211 -14.66 6.68 3.18
N LEU A 212 -14.12 7.56 2.33
CA LEU A 212 -12.78 8.13 2.50
C LEU A 212 -12.66 8.95 3.78
N ALA A 213 -13.67 9.79 4.10
CA ALA A 213 -13.70 10.55 5.33
C ALA A 213 -13.74 9.65 6.58
N ARG A 214 -14.47 8.53 6.52
CA ARG A 214 -14.51 7.52 7.59
C ARG A 214 -13.20 6.76 7.70
N LEU A 215 -12.59 6.40 6.59
CA LEU A 215 -11.30 5.74 6.57
C LEU A 215 -10.20 6.63 7.17
N GLN A 216 -10.20 7.93 6.87
CA GLN A 216 -9.27 8.87 7.47
C GLN A 216 -9.42 8.93 9.00
N LYS A 217 -10.66 8.94 9.52
CA LYS A 217 -10.94 8.85 10.97
C LYS A 217 -10.45 7.53 11.56
N ALA A 218 -10.68 6.42 10.86
CA ALA A 218 -10.24 5.10 11.30
C ALA A 218 -8.71 5.04 11.43
N ARG A 219 -7.98 5.61 10.47
CA ARG A 219 -6.51 5.68 10.53
C ARG A 219 -6.02 6.55 11.68
N ALA A 220 -6.65 7.70 11.93
CA ALA A 220 -6.34 8.55 13.07
C ALA A 220 -6.63 7.85 14.41
N TRP A 221 -7.71 7.06 14.47
CA TRP A 221 -8.03 6.24 15.64
C TRP A 221 -6.96 5.17 15.88
N VAL A 222 -6.50 4.47 14.83
CA VAL A 222 -5.43 3.46 14.94
C VAL A 222 -4.16 4.08 15.54
N GLU A 223 -3.75 5.27 15.08
CA GLU A 223 -2.54 5.94 15.61
C GLU A 223 -2.63 6.25 17.11
N SER A 224 -3.84 6.54 17.62
CA SER A 224 -4.06 6.80 19.06
C SER A 224 -4.35 5.53 19.88
N HIS A 225 -4.59 4.38 19.25
CA HIS A 225 -4.99 3.12 19.89
C HIS A 225 -4.18 1.92 19.40
N LYS A 226 -2.88 2.11 19.11
CA LYS A 226 -2.01 1.12 18.43
C LYS A 226 -2.06 -0.26 19.06
N GLU A 227 -1.94 -0.36 20.39
CA GLU A 227 -1.94 -1.64 21.10
C GLU A 227 -3.28 -2.36 20.98
N VAL A 228 -4.38 -1.62 21.21
CA VAL A 228 -5.74 -2.17 21.10
C VAL A 228 -6.02 -2.65 19.67
N TYR A 229 -5.64 -1.83 18.69
CA TYR A 229 -5.82 -2.20 17.29
C TYR A 229 -4.97 -3.41 16.90
N ALA A 230 -3.70 -3.45 17.31
CA ALA A 230 -2.81 -4.57 17.00
C ALA A 230 -3.38 -5.90 17.51
N ASP A 231 -3.91 -5.92 18.74
CA ASP A 231 -4.52 -7.12 19.34
C ASP A 231 -5.80 -7.56 18.59
N GLN A 232 -6.67 -6.62 18.25
CA GLN A 232 -7.90 -6.89 17.50
C GLN A 232 -7.60 -7.38 16.08
N TRP A 233 -6.64 -6.72 15.42
CA TRP A 233 -6.23 -7.08 14.07
C TRP A 233 -5.54 -8.44 14.02
N ALA A 234 -4.65 -8.75 14.97
CA ALA A 234 -4.01 -10.06 15.09
C ALA A 234 -5.05 -11.18 15.17
N LYS A 235 -6.05 -11.02 16.05
CA LYS A 235 -7.15 -11.98 16.19
C LYS A 235 -7.95 -12.15 14.88
N LYS A 236 -8.27 -11.04 14.20
CA LYS A 236 -9.04 -11.05 12.96
C LYS A 236 -8.28 -11.68 11.80
N ALA A 237 -7.00 -11.36 11.69
CA ALA A 237 -6.13 -11.79 10.60
C ALA A 237 -5.51 -13.18 10.82
N GLY A 238 -5.66 -13.75 12.01
CA GLY A 238 -4.99 -15.01 12.38
C GLY A 238 -3.46 -14.86 12.46
N LEU A 239 -2.99 -13.65 12.85
CA LEU A 239 -1.58 -13.35 13.00
C LEU A 239 -1.14 -13.49 14.46
N ASP A 240 0.17 -13.73 14.65
CA ASP A 240 0.79 -13.61 15.95
C ASP A 240 0.67 -12.17 16.47
N ARG A 241 0.39 -12.03 17.78
CA ARG A 241 0.22 -10.75 18.46
C ARG A 241 1.48 -9.89 18.38
N ASP A 242 2.66 -10.50 18.54
CA ASP A 242 3.93 -9.79 18.51
C ASP A 242 4.25 -9.29 17.10
N VAL A 243 3.88 -10.05 16.06
CA VAL A 243 3.94 -9.61 14.66
C VAL A 243 3.06 -8.37 14.43
N ALA A 244 1.80 -8.43 14.90
CA ALA A 244 0.87 -7.32 14.75
C ALA A 244 1.35 -6.05 15.49
N ARG A 245 1.83 -6.20 16.72
CA ARG A 245 2.38 -5.10 17.52
C ARG A 245 3.64 -4.52 16.93
N HIS A 246 4.54 -5.36 16.43
CA HIS A 246 5.77 -4.92 15.79
C HIS A 246 5.47 -4.03 14.57
N TRP A 247 4.53 -4.43 13.70
CA TRP A 247 4.14 -3.60 12.57
C TRP A 247 3.39 -2.33 12.99
N ILE A 248 2.28 -2.48 13.73
CA ILE A 248 1.41 -1.34 14.05
C ILE A 248 2.14 -0.28 14.88
N GLY A 249 3.09 -0.69 15.72
CA GLY A 249 3.92 0.23 16.48
C GLY A 249 4.64 1.28 15.62
N GLN A 250 5.04 0.91 14.41
CA GLN A 250 5.82 1.75 13.48
C GLN A 250 5.06 2.18 12.21
N ALA A 251 3.82 1.73 12.00
CA ALA A 251 3.15 1.83 10.71
C ALA A 251 2.94 3.28 10.21
N GLY A 252 2.45 4.19 11.06
CA GLY A 252 2.24 5.59 10.71
C GLY A 252 1.33 5.78 9.49
N MET A 253 0.26 4.98 9.37
CA MET A 253 -0.59 4.98 8.17
C MET A 253 -1.60 6.13 8.20
N THR A 254 -1.64 6.91 7.12
CA THR A 254 -2.64 7.97 6.90
C THR A 254 -3.48 7.71 5.65
N VAL A 255 -4.49 8.53 5.45
CA VAL A 255 -5.19 8.67 4.16
C VAL A 255 -5.34 10.16 3.90
N ASP A 256 -4.77 10.61 2.79
CA ASP A 256 -4.62 12.02 2.47
C ASP A 256 -5.14 12.32 1.06
N ALA A 257 -5.41 13.60 0.82
CA ALA A 257 -5.72 14.14 -0.50
C ALA A 257 -4.58 13.87 -1.51
N VAL A 258 -4.93 13.76 -2.79
CA VAL A 258 -3.95 13.73 -3.87
C VAL A 258 -3.46 15.14 -4.14
N ASP A 259 -2.44 15.57 -3.40
CA ASP A 259 -1.79 16.86 -3.54
C ASP A 259 -0.76 16.89 -4.67
N LYS A 260 -0.18 18.07 -4.94
CA LYS A 260 0.85 18.23 -5.98
C LYS A 260 2.08 17.36 -5.73
N GLN A 261 2.45 17.16 -4.45
CA GLN A 261 3.59 16.32 -4.11
C GLN A 261 3.30 14.86 -4.40
N ALA A 262 2.09 14.35 -4.06
CA ALA A 262 1.69 13.00 -4.39
C ALA A 262 1.73 12.75 -5.90
N VAL A 263 1.21 13.69 -6.71
CA VAL A 263 1.28 13.57 -8.19
C VAL A 263 2.74 13.51 -8.67
N ALA A 264 3.62 14.34 -8.12
CA ALA A 264 5.04 14.34 -8.45
C ALA A 264 5.74 13.03 -8.04
N ASP A 265 5.42 12.49 -6.85
CA ASP A 265 5.95 11.23 -6.37
C ASP A 265 5.54 10.04 -7.28
N TYR A 266 4.26 9.99 -7.67
CA TYR A 266 3.77 8.98 -8.62
C TYR A 266 4.39 9.14 -10.00
N GLN A 267 4.57 10.39 -10.49
CA GLN A 267 5.24 10.63 -11.77
C GLN A 267 6.70 10.18 -11.70
N GLY A 268 7.43 10.52 -10.62
CA GLY A 268 8.79 10.08 -10.40
C GLY A 268 8.94 8.55 -10.31
N THR A 269 7.96 7.86 -9.71
CA THR A 269 7.91 6.39 -9.71
C THR A 269 7.66 5.84 -11.11
N SER A 270 6.72 6.42 -11.88
CA SER A 270 6.43 6.03 -13.27
C SER A 270 7.65 6.21 -14.17
N ASP A 271 8.30 7.36 -14.08
CA ASP A 271 9.49 7.67 -14.90
C ASP A 271 10.64 6.70 -14.59
N PHE A 272 10.89 6.44 -13.31
CA PHE A 272 11.90 5.47 -12.86
C PHE A 272 11.61 4.05 -13.36
N LEU A 273 10.39 3.55 -13.19
CA LEU A 273 10.02 2.21 -13.63
C LEU A 273 10.10 2.06 -15.16
N THR A 274 9.84 3.15 -15.90
CA THR A 274 10.02 3.18 -17.36
C THR A 274 11.50 3.17 -17.74
N GLN A 275 12.32 3.98 -17.07
CA GLN A 275 13.77 4.03 -17.29
C GLN A 275 14.45 2.68 -17.04
N THR A 276 14.00 1.94 -16.04
CA THR A 276 14.53 0.60 -15.71
C THR A 276 13.94 -0.51 -16.58
N GLY A 277 13.04 -0.19 -17.51
CA GLY A 277 12.36 -1.17 -18.37
C GLY A 277 11.29 -2.00 -17.65
N ALA A 278 10.97 -1.69 -16.40
CA ALA A 278 9.91 -2.37 -15.67
C ALA A 278 8.51 -1.99 -16.16
N LEU A 279 8.29 -0.71 -16.52
CA LEU A 279 7.11 -0.26 -17.26
C LEU A 279 7.43 -0.10 -18.74
N PRO A 280 6.51 -0.49 -19.65
CA PRO A 280 6.78 -0.45 -21.08
C PRO A 280 6.81 0.97 -21.65
N ASN A 281 6.02 1.88 -21.10
CA ASN A 281 5.85 3.24 -21.60
C ASN A 281 5.68 4.24 -20.46
N ARG A 282 6.27 5.42 -20.63
CA ARG A 282 6.00 6.60 -19.82
C ARG A 282 4.59 7.13 -20.10
N PHE A 283 3.88 7.56 -19.07
CA PHE A 283 2.61 8.25 -19.21
C PHE A 283 2.47 9.39 -18.19
N ASP A 284 1.55 10.30 -18.48
CA ASP A 284 1.25 11.43 -17.61
C ASP A 284 0.30 11.01 -16.51
N VAL A 285 0.82 10.95 -15.28
CA VAL A 285 0.08 10.53 -14.09
C VAL A 285 -1.11 11.47 -13.81
N SER A 286 -1.03 12.74 -14.16
CA SER A 286 -2.14 13.69 -13.94
C SER A 286 -3.45 13.26 -14.61
N LYS A 287 -3.38 12.47 -15.70
CA LYS A 287 -4.56 11.96 -16.42
C LYS A 287 -5.32 10.87 -15.71
N ILE A 288 -4.68 10.19 -14.75
CA ILE A 288 -5.28 9.12 -13.97
C ILE A 288 -5.61 9.54 -12.53
N VAL A 289 -5.44 10.83 -12.20
CA VAL A 289 -5.80 11.40 -10.90
C VAL A 289 -7.22 11.95 -10.97
N ASP A 290 -7.95 11.84 -9.86
CA ASP A 290 -9.22 12.53 -9.62
C ASP A 290 -9.18 13.23 -8.26
N THR A 291 -9.14 14.55 -8.26
CA THR A 291 -9.03 15.38 -7.06
C THR A 291 -10.37 15.79 -6.48
N SER A 292 -11.49 15.32 -7.01
CA SER A 292 -12.84 15.70 -6.54
C SER A 292 -13.10 15.29 -5.08
N PHE A 293 -12.32 14.36 -4.54
CA PHE A 293 -12.40 13.92 -3.16
C PHE A 293 -11.46 14.68 -2.20
N ASN A 294 -10.59 15.57 -2.70
CA ASN A 294 -9.61 16.24 -1.86
C ASN A 294 -10.26 17.06 -0.74
N THR A 295 -11.38 17.71 -1.02
CA THR A 295 -12.08 18.57 -0.03
C THR A 295 -12.51 17.80 1.23
N VAL A 296 -12.90 16.52 1.11
CA VAL A 296 -13.31 15.70 2.28
C VAL A 296 -12.12 15.21 3.10
N LEU A 297 -10.93 15.18 2.51
CA LEU A 297 -9.67 14.74 3.13
C LEU A 297 -8.89 15.95 3.71
N GLU A 298 -8.86 17.10 3.04
CA GLU A 298 -8.15 18.31 3.47
C GLU A 298 -8.81 18.98 4.69
N ALA A 299 -10.14 18.98 4.77
CA ALA A 299 -10.89 19.63 5.85
C ALA A 299 -10.52 19.14 7.27
N LYS A 300 -9.81 18.03 7.39
CA LYS A 300 -9.41 17.42 8.68
C LYS A 300 -7.90 17.38 8.91
N GLY A 301 -7.07 17.53 7.88
CA GLY A 301 -5.61 17.54 7.99
C GLY A 301 -5.05 18.80 8.68
N GLN A 302 -5.78 19.91 8.66
CA GLN A 302 -5.35 21.16 9.31
C GLN A 302 -5.45 21.11 10.83
N THR A 303 -6.38 20.34 11.39
CA THR A 303 -6.55 20.24 12.86
C THR A 303 -5.43 19.42 13.52
N THR A 304 -4.86 18.46 12.83
CA THR A 304 -3.84 17.56 13.39
C THR A 304 -2.43 18.17 13.33
N ARG A 305 -2.15 19.05 12.36
CA ARG A 305 -0.85 19.73 12.26
C ARG A 305 -0.68 20.89 13.27
N GLN A 306 -1.76 21.52 13.72
CA GLN A 306 -1.70 22.56 14.74
C GLN A 306 -1.51 22.04 16.17
N SER A 307 -1.84 20.78 16.46
CA SER A 307 -1.64 20.19 17.79
C SER A 307 -0.23 19.58 17.98
N ALA A 308 0.55 19.37 16.91
CA ALA A 308 1.92 18.84 16.98
C ALA A 308 3.01 19.94 17.03
N SER A 309 2.62 21.21 16.97
CA SER A 309 3.53 22.36 17.01
C SER A 309 3.40 23.22 18.29
N ARG A 310 2.83 22.63 19.37
CA ARG A 310 2.80 23.28 20.70
C ARG A 310 3.49 22.43 21.75
#